data_9dffc626a18a09526a23f343fb130c7a
#
_entry.id   9dffc626a18a09526a23f343fb130c7a
#
_cell.length_a   1.000
_cell.length_b   1.000
_cell.length_c   1.000
_cell.angle_alpha   90.00
_cell.angle_beta   90.00
_cell.angle_gamma   90.00
#
_symmetry.space_group_name_H-M   'P 1'
#
loop_
_entity.id
_entity.type
_entity.pdbx_description
1 polymer ?
#
loop_
_entity_poly.entity_id
_entity_poly.type
_entity_poly.pdbx_seq_one_letter_code
_entity_poly.pdbx_strand_id
1 'polypeptide(L)'
;NDSAIVEGQSIGDPTEVALLEMGRKADIKEDILKEMMPRMEEIPFDSDRKLMSTKYRLHGVPTILVKGALDILLKRTDRIRIGDEVRPITEQDVKEILDKNQAFSEQGLRVLAFAYKEAQANQQLTLDEEDHLIFMGLVSMIDPPREESREAVSEAKRAGIRPVMITSDHKITATA
;
A
#
# COMPACT_ATOMS: atom_id res chain seq x y z
N ASN A 1 5.32 4.95 -6.65
CA ASN A 1 5.89 5.60 -5.48
C ASN A 1 6.60 6.89 -5.90
N ASP A 2 6.14 8.03 -5.38
CA ASP A 2 6.66 9.37 -5.74
C ASP A 2 7.55 9.96 -4.65
N SER A 3 7.73 9.23 -3.57
CA SER A 3 8.65 9.57 -2.49
C SER A 3 10.08 9.18 -2.81
N ALA A 4 11.02 9.83 -2.17
CA ALA A 4 12.46 9.57 -2.30
C ALA A 4 13.16 9.68 -0.93
N ILE A 5 14.30 9.03 -0.81
CA ILE A 5 15.21 9.23 0.32
C ILE A 5 16.54 9.74 -0.24
N VAL A 6 16.81 11.02 -0.05
CA VAL A 6 18.02 11.71 -0.56
C VAL A 6 18.90 12.07 0.62
N GLU A 7 20.16 11.63 0.61
CA GLU A 7 21.15 11.90 1.67
C GLU A 7 20.65 11.58 3.09
N GLY A 8 19.79 10.54 3.21
CA GLY A 8 19.20 10.13 4.48
C GLY A 8 17.96 10.94 4.90
N GLN A 9 17.53 11.90 4.10
CA GLN A 9 16.29 12.65 4.33
C GLN A 9 15.15 12.07 3.49
N SER A 10 14.03 11.79 4.15
CA SER A 10 12.81 11.31 3.52
C SER A 10 12.01 12.47 2.91
N ILE A 11 11.65 12.35 1.64
CA ILE A 11 10.87 13.34 0.88
C ILE A 11 9.64 12.65 0.32
N GLY A 12 8.45 13.18 0.62
CA GLY A 12 7.18 12.68 0.10
C GLY A 12 6.22 12.15 1.16
N ASP A 13 5.23 11.37 0.75
CA ASP A 13 4.22 10.79 1.62
C ASP A 13 4.85 9.76 2.58
N PRO A 14 4.55 9.81 3.89
CA PRO A 14 5.12 8.88 4.88
C PRO A 14 4.86 7.41 4.56
N THR A 15 3.70 7.08 4.01
CA THR A 15 3.35 5.70 3.61
C THR A 15 4.27 5.20 2.49
N GLU A 16 4.56 6.05 1.53
CA GLU A 16 5.46 5.72 0.43
C GLU A 16 6.91 5.66 0.87
N VAL A 17 7.33 6.55 1.76
CA VAL A 17 8.67 6.50 2.39
C VAL A 17 8.87 5.19 3.14
N ALA A 18 7.88 4.72 3.90
CA ALA A 18 7.95 3.45 4.62
C ALA A 18 8.17 2.25 3.67
N LEU A 19 7.59 2.28 2.46
CA LEU A 19 7.83 1.25 1.44
C LEU A 19 9.27 1.30 0.91
N LEU A 20 9.86 2.49 0.73
CA LEU A 20 11.26 2.64 0.32
C LEU A 20 12.21 2.13 1.41
N GLU A 21 11.93 2.44 2.67
CA GLU A 21 12.71 1.93 3.81
C GLU A 21 12.64 0.40 3.91
N MET A 22 11.46 -0.17 3.68
CA MET A 22 11.31 -1.63 3.62
C MET A 22 12.18 -2.23 2.50
N GLY A 23 12.16 -1.63 1.32
CA GLY A 23 13.02 -2.05 0.21
C GLY A 23 14.51 -1.99 0.56
N ARG A 24 14.95 -0.92 1.21
CA ARG A 24 16.35 -0.76 1.66
C ARG A 24 16.74 -1.81 2.70
N LYS A 25 15.85 -2.15 3.64
CA LYS A 25 16.08 -3.24 4.62
C LYS A 25 16.20 -4.61 3.94
N ALA A 26 15.60 -4.79 2.78
CA ALA A 26 15.73 -5.97 1.94
C ALA A 26 16.91 -5.88 0.94
N ASP A 27 17.83 -4.92 1.11
CA ASP A 27 18.97 -4.64 0.23
C ASP A 27 18.59 -4.33 -1.22
N ILE A 28 17.38 -3.81 -1.42
CA ILE A 28 16.89 -3.35 -2.73
C ILE A 28 17.34 -1.91 -2.93
N LYS A 29 18.14 -1.67 -3.98
CA LYS A 29 18.63 -0.35 -4.35
C LYS A 29 17.65 0.32 -5.31
N GLU A 30 16.98 1.36 -4.85
CA GLU A 30 15.97 2.11 -5.59
C GLU A 30 16.51 2.69 -6.90
N ASP A 31 17.71 3.27 -6.85
CA ASP A 31 18.33 3.92 -8.01
C ASP A 31 18.55 2.92 -9.15
N ILE A 32 19.06 1.72 -8.81
CA ILE A 32 19.27 0.64 -9.79
C ILE A 32 17.93 0.20 -10.38
N LEU A 33 16.88 0.07 -9.55
CA LEU A 33 15.56 -0.32 -10.05
C LEU A 33 14.97 0.73 -10.99
N LYS A 34 15.12 2.02 -10.68
CA LYS A 34 14.64 3.13 -11.53
C LYS A 34 15.34 3.16 -12.88
N GLU A 35 16.66 2.88 -12.91
CA GLU A 35 17.41 2.80 -14.16
C GLU A 35 17.03 1.57 -14.98
N MET A 36 16.91 0.41 -14.35
CA MET A 36 16.58 -0.85 -15.05
C MET A 36 15.12 -0.92 -15.51
N MET A 37 14.21 -0.31 -14.76
CA MET A 37 12.77 -0.37 -14.98
C MET A 37 12.16 1.04 -14.88
N PRO A 38 12.36 1.88 -15.91
CA PRO A 38 11.77 3.21 -15.91
C PRO A 38 10.25 3.14 -15.93
N ARG A 39 9.62 4.05 -15.19
CA ARG A 39 8.16 4.20 -15.18
C ARG A 39 7.70 4.64 -16.56
N MET A 40 6.72 3.93 -17.12
CA MET A 40 6.15 4.22 -18.44
C MET A 40 4.93 5.13 -18.33
N GLU A 41 4.00 4.77 -17.45
CA GLU A 41 2.73 5.46 -17.25
C GLU A 41 2.31 5.37 -15.77
N GLU A 42 1.42 6.28 -15.37
CA GLU A 42 0.91 6.36 -14.01
C GLU A 42 -0.52 6.87 -13.97
N ILE A 43 -1.32 6.32 -13.07
CA ILE A 43 -2.55 6.91 -12.57
C ILE A 43 -2.30 7.19 -11.08
N PRO A 44 -2.15 8.48 -10.69
CA PRO A 44 -1.85 8.86 -9.32
C PRO A 44 -2.88 8.35 -8.31
N PHE A 45 -2.51 8.32 -7.04
CA PHE A 45 -3.45 8.00 -5.97
C PHE A 45 -4.62 8.98 -5.96
N ASP A 46 -5.81 8.42 -5.83
CA ASP A 46 -7.04 9.17 -5.67
C ASP A 46 -7.81 8.68 -4.44
N SER A 47 -8.23 9.60 -3.57
CA SER A 47 -8.86 9.29 -2.28
C SER A 47 -10.23 8.63 -2.39
N ASP A 48 -10.98 8.88 -3.46
CA ASP A 48 -12.29 8.26 -3.70
C ASP A 48 -12.11 6.84 -4.25
N ARG A 49 -11.16 6.67 -5.17
CA ARG A 49 -10.76 5.40 -5.77
C ARG A 49 -9.92 4.53 -4.82
N LYS A 50 -9.14 5.16 -3.93
CA LYS A 50 -8.23 4.53 -2.95
C LYS A 50 -7.16 3.62 -3.56
N LEU A 51 -6.82 3.82 -4.81
CA LEU A 51 -5.81 3.07 -5.56
C LEU A 51 -4.80 4.02 -6.22
N MET A 52 -3.62 3.50 -6.49
CA MET A 52 -2.60 4.07 -7.36
C MET A 52 -2.09 2.98 -8.28
N SER A 53 -1.95 3.29 -9.57
CA SER A 53 -1.49 2.35 -10.58
C SER A 53 -0.31 2.91 -11.34
N THR A 54 0.67 2.06 -11.62
CA THR A 54 1.86 2.42 -12.37
C THR A 54 2.19 1.33 -13.38
N LYS A 55 2.68 1.70 -14.53
CA LYS A 55 3.08 0.76 -15.58
C LYS A 55 4.59 0.78 -15.75
N TYR A 56 5.17 -0.38 -15.74
CA TYR A 56 6.60 -0.63 -15.94
C TYR A 56 6.82 -1.71 -16.97
N ARG A 57 8.05 -1.85 -17.44
CA ARG A 57 8.50 -3.02 -18.19
C ARG A 57 9.34 -3.91 -17.28
N LEU A 58 8.72 -4.94 -16.72
CA LEU A 58 9.39 -5.89 -15.82
C LEU A 58 9.89 -7.09 -16.64
N HIS A 59 11.19 -7.32 -16.65
CA HIS A 59 11.82 -8.41 -17.43
C HIS A 59 11.36 -8.47 -18.91
N GLY A 60 11.16 -7.29 -19.51
CA GLY A 60 10.70 -7.16 -20.88
C GLY A 60 9.18 -7.20 -21.08
N VAL A 61 8.42 -7.54 -20.04
CA VAL A 61 6.95 -7.61 -20.07
C VAL A 61 6.34 -6.33 -19.51
N PRO A 62 5.48 -5.62 -20.25
CA PRO A 62 4.71 -4.51 -19.72
C PRO A 62 3.81 -5.00 -18.58
N THR A 63 3.94 -4.39 -17.41
CA THR A 63 3.26 -4.82 -16.19
C THR A 63 2.65 -3.62 -15.48
N ILE A 64 1.39 -3.71 -15.14
CA ILE A 64 0.67 -2.73 -14.34
C ILE A 64 0.76 -3.18 -12.88
N LEU A 65 1.31 -2.32 -12.03
CA LEU A 65 1.39 -2.50 -10.58
C LEU A 65 0.34 -1.62 -9.92
N VAL A 66 -0.47 -2.19 -9.06
CA VAL A 66 -1.55 -1.49 -8.35
C VAL A 66 -1.32 -1.63 -6.85
N LYS A 67 -1.42 -0.51 -6.13
CA LYS A 67 -1.42 -0.49 -4.65
C LYS A 67 -2.60 0.30 -4.13
N GLY A 68 -3.09 -0.05 -2.96
CA GLY A 68 -4.16 0.71 -2.30
C GLY A 68 -4.90 -0.05 -1.21
N ALA A 69 -6.12 0.39 -0.95
CA ALA A 69 -6.98 -0.17 0.07
C ALA A 69 -7.41 -1.60 -0.28
N LEU A 70 -7.29 -2.51 0.68
CA LEU A 70 -7.56 -3.93 0.49
C LEU A 70 -9.00 -4.21 0.02
N ASP A 71 -9.98 -3.54 0.62
CA ASP A 71 -11.40 -3.72 0.32
C ASP A 71 -11.78 -3.36 -1.13
N ILE A 72 -11.05 -2.42 -1.73
CA ILE A 72 -11.22 -2.03 -3.11
C ILE A 72 -10.44 -2.96 -4.04
N LEU A 73 -9.19 -3.25 -3.69
CA LEU A 73 -8.29 -4.04 -4.52
C LEU A 73 -8.77 -5.48 -4.66
N LEU A 74 -9.29 -6.12 -3.59
CA LEU A 74 -9.83 -7.48 -3.65
C LEU A 74 -11.01 -7.62 -4.60
N LYS A 75 -11.88 -6.62 -4.73
CA LYS A 75 -13.01 -6.64 -5.67
C LYS A 75 -12.59 -6.64 -7.14
N ARG A 76 -11.36 -6.24 -7.42
CA ARG A 76 -10.75 -6.13 -8.75
C ARG A 76 -9.75 -7.25 -9.04
N THR A 77 -9.71 -8.24 -8.15
CA THR A 77 -8.74 -9.34 -8.17
C THR A 77 -9.45 -10.65 -8.45
N ASP A 78 -8.98 -11.39 -9.42
CA ASP A 78 -9.51 -12.72 -9.80
C ASP A 78 -8.48 -13.84 -9.65
N ARG A 79 -7.21 -13.51 -9.43
CA ARG A 79 -6.09 -14.46 -9.27
C ARG A 79 -5.21 -14.07 -8.09
N ILE A 80 -4.45 -15.01 -7.59
CA ILE A 80 -3.48 -14.83 -6.52
C ILE A 80 -2.14 -15.46 -6.91
N ARG A 81 -1.05 -14.82 -6.53
CA ARG A 81 0.30 -15.37 -6.62
C ARG A 81 0.75 -15.90 -5.28
N ILE A 82 1.12 -17.18 -5.24
CA ILE A 82 1.70 -17.83 -4.05
C ILE A 82 3.04 -18.43 -4.48
N GLY A 83 4.14 -17.81 -4.01
CA GLY A 83 5.47 -18.13 -4.51
C GLY A 83 5.58 -17.81 -6.00
N ASP A 84 5.86 -18.82 -6.82
CA ASP A 84 5.97 -18.69 -8.27
C ASP A 84 4.68 -19.09 -9.02
N GLU A 85 3.69 -19.61 -8.31
CA GLU A 85 2.42 -20.03 -8.89
C GLU A 85 1.40 -18.90 -8.91
N VAL A 86 0.72 -18.75 -10.06
CA VAL A 86 -0.45 -17.87 -10.24
C VAL A 86 -1.66 -18.74 -10.53
N ARG A 87 -2.68 -18.64 -9.69
CA ARG A 87 -3.93 -19.38 -9.82
C ARG A 87 -5.16 -18.51 -9.54
N PRO A 88 -6.37 -18.95 -9.88
CA PRO A 88 -7.59 -18.28 -9.43
C PRO A 88 -7.61 -18.11 -7.92
N ILE A 89 -8.07 -16.95 -7.46
CA ILE A 89 -8.25 -16.69 -6.03
C ILE A 89 -9.50 -17.43 -5.55
N THR A 90 -9.43 -18.07 -4.38
CA THR A 90 -10.55 -18.81 -3.78
C THR A 90 -11.18 -18.02 -2.63
N GLU A 91 -12.39 -18.40 -2.22
CA GLU A 91 -13.03 -17.82 -1.04
C GLU A 91 -12.18 -18.01 0.24
N GLN A 92 -11.48 -19.14 0.33
CA GLN A 92 -10.57 -19.41 1.44
C GLN A 92 -9.38 -18.43 1.45
N ASP A 93 -8.79 -18.15 0.29
CA ASP A 93 -7.70 -17.15 0.19
C ASP A 93 -8.19 -15.77 0.61
N VAL A 94 -9.36 -15.35 0.12
CA VAL A 94 -9.96 -14.07 0.50
C VAL A 94 -10.18 -13.99 2.00
N LYS A 95 -10.69 -15.04 2.62
CA LYS A 95 -10.88 -15.11 4.07
C LYS A 95 -9.55 -14.96 4.80
N GLU A 96 -8.52 -15.70 4.42
CA GLU A 96 -7.19 -15.62 5.04
C GLU A 96 -6.56 -14.23 4.92
N ILE A 97 -6.72 -13.57 3.75
CA ILE A 97 -6.26 -12.21 3.53
C ILE A 97 -6.99 -11.23 4.46
N LEU A 98 -8.32 -11.35 4.58
CA LEU A 98 -9.13 -10.49 5.45
C LEU A 98 -8.80 -10.71 6.92
N ASP A 99 -8.63 -11.97 7.36
CA ASP A 99 -8.23 -12.30 8.73
C ASP A 99 -6.85 -11.70 9.08
N LYS A 100 -5.88 -11.75 8.14
CA LYS A 100 -4.57 -11.12 8.30
C LYS A 100 -4.68 -9.60 8.38
N ASN A 101 -5.46 -8.98 7.50
CA ASN A 101 -5.69 -7.54 7.53
C ASN A 101 -6.30 -7.11 8.86
N GLN A 102 -7.29 -7.84 9.36
CA GLN A 102 -7.90 -7.57 10.66
C GLN A 102 -6.88 -7.67 11.79
N ALA A 103 -6.08 -8.73 11.83
CA ALA A 103 -5.04 -8.92 12.84
C ALA A 103 -4.00 -7.79 12.85
N PHE A 104 -3.62 -7.26 11.69
CA PHE A 104 -2.75 -6.10 11.60
C PHE A 104 -3.45 -4.81 12.07
N SER A 105 -4.70 -4.60 11.66
CA SER A 105 -5.48 -3.43 12.05
C SER A 105 -5.75 -3.38 13.56
N GLU A 106 -5.96 -4.53 14.20
CA GLU A 106 -6.12 -4.66 15.66
C GLU A 106 -4.85 -4.30 16.44
N GLN A 107 -3.69 -4.32 15.77
CA GLN A 107 -2.42 -3.85 16.32
C GLN A 107 -2.14 -2.36 16.01
N GLY A 108 -3.11 -1.63 15.45
CA GLY A 108 -2.95 -0.23 15.05
C GLY A 108 -2.10 -0.05 13.78
N LEU A 109 -1.86 -1.12 13.01
CA LEU A 109 -1.06 -1.04 11.81
C LEU A 109 -1.91 -0.58 10.62
N ARG A 110 -1.35 0.34 9.82
CA ARG A 110 -1.89 0.67 8.50
C ARG A 110 -1.51 -0.43 7.53
N VAL A 111 -2.49 -0.94 6.78
CA VAL A 111 -2.28 -2.01 5.81
C VAL A 111 -2.47 -1.48 4.40
N LEU A 112 -1.53 -1.83 3.52
CA LEU A 112 -1.58 -1.53 2.10
C LEU A 112 -1.55 -2.84 1.31
N ALA A 113 -2.45 -2.99 0.36
CA ALA A 113 -2.54 -4.15 -0.52
C ALA A 113 -1.84 -3.89 -1.86
N PHE A 114 -1.28 -4.94 -2.44
CA PHE A 114 -0.56 -4.92 -3.71
C PHE A 114 -1.09 -5.98 -4.65
N ALA A 115 -1.25 -5.59 -5.91
CA ALA A 115 -1.61 -6.48 -7.00
C ALA A 115 -0.91 -6.05 -8.29
N TYR A 116 -0.94 -6.91 -9.29
CA TYR A 116 -0.40 -6.61 -10.61
C TYR A 116 -1.19 -7.32 -11.70
N LYS A 117 -0.97 -6.91 -12.94
CA LYS A 117 -1.31 -7.69 -14.12
C LYS A 117 -0.34 -7.40 -15.27
N GLU A 118 -0.14 -8.38 -16.13
CA GLU A 118 0.57 -8.17 -17.38
C GLU A 118 -0.31 -7.39 -18.36
N ALA A 119 0.29 -6.48 -19.09
CA ALA A 119 -0.37 -5.65 -20.10
C ALA A 119 0.18 -5.94 -21.50
N GLN A 120 -0.58 -5.61 -22.52
CA GLN A 120 -0.06 -5.64 -23.88
C GLN A 120 0.92 -4.49 -24.12
N ALA A 121 1.84 -4.69 -25.08
CA ALA A 121 2.94 -3.74 -25.33
C ALA A 121 2.46 -2.31 -25.61
N ASN A 122 1.36 -2.17 -26.35
CA ASN A 122 0.81 -0.87 -26.78
C ASN A 122 -0.47 -0.49 -26.01
N GLN A 123 -0.82 -1.23 -24.96
CA GLN A 123 -1.99 -0.96 -24.13
C GLN A 123 -1.71 0.26 -23.24
N GLN A 124 -2.55 1.29 -23.35
CA GLN A 124 -2.46 2.48 -22.51
C GLN A 124 -3.00 2.16 -21.09
N LEU A 125 -2.39 2.77 -20.08
CA LEU A 125 -2.87 2.62 -18.71
C LEU A 125 -4.11 3.51 -18.50
N THR A 126 -5.26 2.87 -18.33
CA THR A 126 -6.55 3.52 -18.03
C THR A 126 -7.15 2.96 -16.75
N LEU A 127 -8.21 3.58 -16.25
CA LEU A 127 -8.92 3.09 -15.06
C LEU A 127 -9.54 1.70 -15.25
N ASP A 128 -9.91 1.34 -16.47
CA ASP A 128 -10.46 0.02 -16.80
C ASP A 128 -9.40 -1.08 -16.65
N GLU A 129 -8.11 -0.69 -16.68
CA GLU A 129 -7.02 -1.63 -16.50
C GLU A 129 -6.79 -2.03 -15.04
N GLU A 130 -7.42 -1.34 -14.10
CA GLU A 130 -7.40 -1.68 -12.67
C GLU A 130 -8.39 -2.80 -12.33
N ASP A 131 -8.53 -3.79 -13.19
CA ASP A 131 -9.40 -4.95 -13.00
C ASP A 131 -8.70 -6.24 -13.49
N HIS A 132 -9.24 -7.40 -13.10
CA HIS A 132 -8.64 -8.71 -13.38
C HIS A 132 -7.19 -8.81 -12.86
N LEU A 133 -6.96 -8.30 -11.67
CA LEU A 133 -5.63 -8.23 -11.06
C LEU A 133 -5.22 -9.57 -10.43
N ILE A 134 -3.91 -9.73 -10.28
CA ILE A 134 -3.28 -10.83 -9.54
C ILE A 134 -2.84 -10.29 -8.18
N PHE A 135 -3.43 -10.76 -7.11
CA PHE A 135 -3.06 -10.37 -5.75
C PHE A 135 -1.65 -10.84 -5.41
N MET A 136 -0.84 -9.93 -4.85
CA MET A 136 0.55 -10.22 -4.45
C MET A 136 0.71 -10.35 -2.94
N GLY A 137 0.00 -9.52 -2.17
CA GLY A 137 0.15 -9.53 -0.72
C GLY A 137 -0.21 -8.21 -0.06
N LEU A 138 0.05 -8.18 1.25
CA LEU A 138 -0.16 -7.06 2.14
C LEU A 138 1.18 -6.58 2.69
N VAL A 139 1.29 -5.27 2.88
CA VAL A 139 2.35 -4.65 3.68
C VAL A 139 1.68 -3.90 4.82
N SER A 140 2.12 -4.18 6.04
CA SER A 140 1.68 -3.45 7.22
C SER A 140 2.77 -2.48 7.68
N MET A 141 2.37 -1.30 8.14
CA MET A 141 3.28 -0.27 8.62
C MET A 141 2.71 0.38 9.87
N ILE A 142 3.58 0.85 10.74
CA ILE A 142 3.22 1.60 11.93
C ILE A 142 3.57 3.07 11.71
N ASP A 143 2.65 3.94 12.11
CA ASP A 143 2.92 5.37 12.30
C ASP A 143 2.84 5.62 13.81
N PRO A 144 3.98 5.54 14.54
CA PRO A 144 3.96 5.64 15.98
C PRO A 144 3.48 7.03 16.40
N PRO A 145 2.57 7.13 17.40
CA PRO A 145 2.13 8.41 17.92
C PRO A 145 3.32 9.16 18.50
N ARG A 146 3.38 10.46 18.27
CA ARG A 146 4.40 11.32 18.86
C ARG A 146 4.26 11.34 20.38
N GLU A 147 5.36 11.26 21.12
CA GLU A 147 5.34 11.28 22.59
C GLU A 147 4.66 12.53 23.13
N GLU A 148 4.92 13.68 22.51
CA GLU A 148 4.31 14.97 22.88
C GLU A 148 2.77 14.93 22.73
N SER A 149 2.24 14.19 21.77
CA SER A 149 0.79 14.04 21.60
C SER A 149 0.17 13.27 22.75
N ARG A 150 0.85 12.25 23.26
CA ARG A 150 0.41 11.46 24.41
C ARG A 150 0.33 12.31 25.67
N GLU A 151 1.35 13.12 25.91
CA GLU A 151 1.41 14.04 27.05
C GLU A 151 0.31 15.10 26.95
N ALA A 152 0.15 15.75 25.79
CA ALA A 152 -0.88 16.76 25.56
C ALA A 152 -2.30 16.23 25.77
N VAL A 153 -2.60 15.01 25.28
CA VAL A 153 -3.90 14.35 25.50
C VAL A 153 -4.11 14.05 26.99
N SER A 154 -3.07 13.61 27.69
CA SER A 154 -3.15 13.33 29.14
C SER A 154 -3.40 14.61 29.93
N GLU A 155 -2.74 15.70 29.59
CA GLU A 155 -2.93 17.02 30.22
C GLU A 155 -4.33 17.58 29.95
N ALA A 156 -4.81 17.51 28.70
CA ALA A 156 -6.16 17.91 28.34
C ALA A 156 -7.21 17.16 29.15
N LYS A 157 -7.06 15.83 29.29
CA LYS A 157 -7.97 15.02 30.12
C LYS A 157 -7.96 15.43 31.59
N ARG A 158 -6.77 15.73 32.15
CA ARG A 158 -6.64 16.24 33.53
C ARG A 158 -7.30 17.60 33.74
N ALA A 159 -7.29 18.42 32.70
CA ALA A 159 -7.97 19.73 32.69
C ALA A 159 -9.48 19.63 32.42
N GLY A 160 -10.06 18.44 32.33
CA GLY A 160 -11.49 18.22 32.04
C GLY A 160 -11.87 18.45 30.56
N ILE A 161 -10.90 18.62 29.68
CA ILE A 161 -11.14 18.74 28.23
C ILE A 161 -11.30 17.36 27.64
N ARG A 162 -12.35 17.16 26.81
CA ARG A 162 -12.57 15.90 26.09
C ARG A 162 -11.82 15.94 24.74
N PRO A 163 -10.73 15.20 24.58
CA PRO A 163 -10.08 15.08 23.28
C PRO A 163 -10.97 14.30 22.30
N VAL A 164 -11.01 14.74 21.06
CA VAL A 164 -11.70 14.06 19.96
C VAL A 164 -10.70 13.78 18.85
N MET A 165 -10.60 12.52 18.45
CA MET A 165 -9.77 12.11 17.30
C MET A 165 -10.62 12.15 16.03
N ILE A 166 -10.10 12.83 15.00
CA ILE A 166 -10.67 12.84 13.65
C ILE A 166 -9.63 12.19 12.75
N THR A 167 -9.99 11.11 12.09
CA THR A 167 -9.08 10.35 11.22
C THR A 167 -9.84 9.76 10.03
N SER A 168 -9.12 9.58 8.93
CA SER A 168 -9.57 8.81 7.76
C SER A 168 -9.24 7.32 7.84
N ASP A 169 -8.54 6.90 8.90
CA ASP A 169 -8.21 5.51 9.13
C ASP A 169 -9.45 4.66 9.44
N HIS A 170 -9.36 3.37 9.15
CA HIS A 170 -10.42 2.44 9.51
C HIS A 170 -10.64 2.42 11.03
N LYS A 171 -11.90 2.31 11.47
CA LYS A 171 -12.27 2.39 12.89
C LYS A 171 -11.44 1.47 13.79
N ILE A 172 -11.15 0.24 13.34
CA ILE A 172 -10.37 -0.73 14.11
C ILE A 172 -8.95 -0.22 14.36
N THR A 173 -8.29 0.29 13.31
CA THR A 173 -6.94 0.86 13.40
C THR A 173 -6.91 2.11 14.30
N ALA A 174 -7.96 2.94 14.22
CA ALA A 174 -8.06 4.17 15.02
C ALA A 174 -8.35 3.93 16.51
N THR A 175 -8.81 2.75 16.89
CA THR A 175 -9.16 2.38 18.29
C THR A 175 -8.12 1.49 18.96
N ALA A 176 -7.15 0.98 18.20
CA ALA A 176 -6.02 0.19 18.70
C ALA A 176 -4.96 1.07 19.34
#